data_16dc8c471a0120ac0c32807930b822ec
#
_entry.id   16dc8c471a0120ac0c32807930b822ec
#
_cell.length_a   1.000
_cell.length_b   1.000
_cell.length_c   1.000
_cell.angle_alpha   90.00
_cell.angle_beta   90.00
_cell.angle_gamma   90.00
#
_symmetry.space_group_name_H-M   'P 1'
#
loop_
_entity.id
_entity.type
_entity.pdbx_description
1 polymer ?
#
loop_
_entity_poly.entity_id
_entity_poly.type
_entity_poly.pdbx_seq_one_letter_code
_entity_poly.pdbx_strand_id
1 'polypeptide(L)'
;LRFSDGAWSGANLFALMSFKSVFALDLWAEAEKDRKKAWRLFMHFGVRLASRALTRTIGLRQALKIAGERLGLVATLVPMSDPVAAIDVDKVSDHILAEKILIDRDTVTNSNLAA
;
A
#
# COMPACT_ATOMS: atom_id res chain seq x y z
N LEU A 1 1.11 9.10 -4.05
CA LEU A 1 -0.07 9.05 -4.92
C LEU A 1 -1.12 10.05 -4.44
N ARG A 2 -1.74 10.78 -5.38
CA ARG A 2 -2.81 11.73 -5.08
C ARG A 2 -4.14 11.23 -5.63
N PHE A 3 -5.15 11.25 -4.77
CA PHE A 3 -6.54 10.92 -5.09
C PHE A 3 -7.46 12.08 -4.71
N SER A 4 -8.75 11.96 -4.97
CA SER A 4 -9.72 13.01 -4.61
C SER A 4 -9.86 13.20 -3.09
N ASP A 5 -9.60 12.17 -2.32
CA ASP A 5 -9.67 12.16 -0.84
C ASP A 5 -8.33 12.45 -0.15
N GLY A 6 -7.29 12.79 -0.89
CA GLY A 6 -6.01 13.20 -0.33
C GLY A 6 -4.78 12.59 -0.99
N ALA A 7 -3.63 12.86 -0.40
CA ALA A 7 -2.35 12.28 -0.79
C ALA A 7 -2.03 11.06 0.10
N TRP A 8 -1.68 9.96 -0.52
CA TRP A 8 -1.44 8.68 0.15
C TRP A 8 -0.07 8.11 -0.21
N SER A 9 0.56 7.46 0.76
CA SER A 9 1.76 6.64 0.56
C SER A 9 1.49 5.21 1.04
N GLY A 10 1.97 4.22 0.31
CA GLY A 10 1.83 2.82 0.70
C GLY A 10 2.84 2.44 1.77
N ALA A 11 2.41 1.66 2.75
CA ALA A 11 3.27 1.06 3.76
C ALA A 11 3.65 -0.39 3.45
N ASN A 12 3.22 -0.92 2.30
CA ASN A 12 3.47 -2.31 1.86
C ASN A 12 3.06 -3.38 2.87
N LEU A 13 2.03 -3.08 3.69
CA LEU A 13 1.48 -3.98 4.68
C LEU A 13 0.08 -4.43 4.28
N PHE A 14 -0.13 -5.75 4.28
CA PHE A 14 -1.39 -6.37 3.88
C PHE A 14 -1.85 -7.34 4.95
N ALA A 15 -3.09 -7.23 5.39
CA ALA A 15 -3.74 -8.20 6.25
C ALA A 15 -4.69 -9.07 5.42
N LEU A 16 -4.42 -10.35 5.35
CA LEU A 16 -5.24 -11.33 4.63
C LEU A 16 -6.18 -12.02 5.61
N MET A 17 -7.47 -11.63 5.58
CA MET A 17 -8.46 -12.06 6.56
C MET A 17 -9.34 -13.21 6.07
N SER A 18 -9.20 -13.64 4.82
CA SER A 18 -9.99 -14.72 4.23
C SER A 18 -9.20 -15.51 3.20
N PHE A 19 -9.66 -16.72 2.87
CA PHE A 19 -9.06 -17.53 1.79
C PHE A 19 -9.16 -16.86 0.42
N LYS A 20 -10.18 -16.06 0.19
CA LYS A 20 -10.32 -15.29 -1.06
C LYS A 20 -9.23 -14.25 -1.24
N SER A 21 -8.69 -13.72 -0.15
CA SER A 21 -7.59 -12.74 -0.20
C SER A 21 -6.26 -13.34 -0.66
N VAL A 22 -6.05 -14.64 -0.52
CA VAL A 22 -4.88 -15.35 -1.06
C VAL A 22 -4.85 -15.30 -2.58
N PHE A 23 -6.01 -15.34 -3.23
CA PHE A 23 -6.12 -15.17 -4.68
C PHE A 23 -5.60 -13.80 -5.15
N ALA A 24 -5.89 -12.74 -4.41
CA ALA A 24 -5.36 -11.41 -4.71
C ALA A 24 -3.82 -11.35 -4.57
N LEU A 25 -3.27 -12.08 -3.62
CA LEU A 25 -1.82 -12.21 -3.45
C LEU A 25 -1.17 -12.95 -4.62
N ASP A 26 -1.77 -14.01 -5.11
CA ASP A 26 -1.29 -14.75 -6.29
C ASP A 26 -1.32 -13.87 -7.54
N LEU A 27 -2.36 -13.08 -7.74
CA LEU A 27 -2.45 -12.11 -8.82
C LEU A 27 -1.36 -11.05 -8.73
N TRP A 28 -1.06 -10.57 -7.54
CA TRP A 28 0.02 -9.62 -7.30
C TRP A 28 1.37 -10.22 -7.63
N ALA A 29 1.64 -11.45 -7.19
CA ALA A 29 2.88 -12.16 -7.47
C ALA A 29 3.09 -12.39 -8.98
N GLU A 30 2.03 -12.68 -9.72
CA GLU A 30 2.09 -12.77 -11.18
C GLU A 30 2.37 -11.42 -11.84
N ALA A 31 1.76 -10.35 -11.33
CA ALA A 31 1.97 -9.00 -11.85
C ALA A 31 3.42 -8.52 -11.65
N GLU A 32 4.07 -8.89 -10.55
CA GLU A 32 5.49 -8.59 -10.33
C GLU A 32 6.42 -9.29 -11.31
N LYS A 33 6.10 -10.51 -11.71
CA LYS A 33 6.91 -11.30 -12.65
C LYS A 33 6.89 -10.76 -14.08
N ASP A 34 5.78 -10.17 -14.49
CA ASP A 34 5.60 -9.67 -15.85
C ASP A 34 4.81 -8.35 -15.86
N ARG A 35 5.52 -7.25 -16.10
CA ARG A 35 4.90 -5.91 -16.20
C ARG A 35 3.87 -5.78 -17.32
N LYS A 36 4.01 -6.55 -18.40
CA LYS A 36 3.03 -6.57 -19.49
C LYS A 36 1.72 -7.22 -19.03
N LYS A 37 1.81 -8.29 -18.26
CA LYS A 37 0.64 -8.90 -17.60
C LYS A 37 0.01 -7.96 -16.58
N ALA A 38 0.81 -7.22 -15.81
CA ALA A 38 0.32 -6.21 -14.88
C ALA A 38 -0.49 -5.12 -15.59
N TRP A 39 -0.04 -4.66 -16.74
CA TRP A 39 -0.80 -3.71 -17.57
C TRP A 39 -2.12 -4.30 -18.05
N ARG A 40 -2.13 -5.55 -18.52
CA ARG A 40 -3.36 -6.24 -18.90
C ARG A 40 -4.31 -6.42 -17.72
N LEU A 41 -3.79 -6.75 -16.55
CA LEU A 41 -4.57 -6.86 -15.32
C LEU A 41 -5.18 -5.51 -14.95
N PHE A 42 -4.43 -4.43 -15.05
CA PHE A 42 -4.90 -3.07 -14.84
C PHE A 42 -6.05 -2.71 -15.80
N MET A 43 -5.92 -3.06 -17.08
CA MET A 43 -6.98 -2.88 -18.08
C MET A 43 -8.20 -3.77 -17.80
N HIS A 44 -7.99 -4.91 -17.15
CA HIS A 44 -9.09 -5.80 -16.74
C HIS A 44 -10.00 -5.17 -15.67
N PHE A 45 -9.47 -4.32 -14.79
CA PHE A 45 -10.27 -3.52 -13.84
C PHE A 45 -11.14 -2.46 -14.51
N GLY A 46 -10.98 -2.26 -15.81
CA GLY A 46 -11.78 -1.39 -16.66
C GLY A 46 -11.14 -0.05 -16.90
N VAL A 47 -11.23 0.38 -18.15
CA VAL A 47 -10.74 1.69 -18.61
C VAL A 47 -11.34 2.84 -17.80
N ARG A 48 -12.59 2.67 -17.35
CA ARG A 48 -13.31 3.68 -16.56
C ARG A 48 -12.65 3.95 -15.21
N LEU A 49 -12.28 2.91 -14.48
CA LEU A 49 -11.59 3.04 -13.20
C LEU A 49 -10.19 3.62 -13.40
N ALA A 50 -9.47 3.15 -14.41
CA ALA A 50 -8.16 3.64 -14.77
C ALA A 50 -8.18 5.13 -15.13
N SER A 51 -9.14 5.58 -15.94
CA SER A 51 -9.27 6.99 -16.32
C SER A 51 -9.61 7.88 -15.11
N ARG A 52 -10.49 7.43 -14.23
CA ARG A 52 -10.82 8.16 -12.98
C ARG A 52 -9.64 8.25 -12.03
N ALA A 53 -8.82 7.22 -11.93
CA ALA A 53 -7.59 7.24 -11.14
C ALA A 53 -6.56 8.22 -11.72
N LEU A 54 -6.37 8.21 -13.04
CA LEU A 54 -5.46 9.12 -13.75
C LEU A 54 -5.89 10.59 -13.63
N THR A 55 -7.18 10.86 -13.73
CA THR A 55 -7.74 12.22 -13.59
C THR A 55 -7.90 12.67 -12.14
N ARG A 56 -7.55 11.81 -11.18
CA ARG A 56 -7.69 12.07 -9.74
C ARG A 56 -9.12 12.43 -9.30
N THR A 57 -10.11 11.89 -9.99
CA THR A 57 -11.54 12.11 -9.70
C THR A 57 -12.12 11.08 -8.74
N ILE A 58 -11.35 10.05 -8.38
CA ILE A 58 -11.76 8.99 -7.45
C ILE A 58 -10.92 9.03 -6.18
N GLY A 59 -11.54 8.78 -5.03
CA GLY A 59 -10.85 8.57 -3.77
C GLY A 59 -10.19 7.20 -3.68
N LEU A 60 -9.10 7.08 -2.92
CA LEU A 60 -8.39 5.82 -2.75
C LEU A 60 -9.28 4.74 -2.14
N ARG A 61 -10.11 5.08 -1.15
CA ARG A 61 -11.04 4.14 -0.51
C ARG A 61 -12.04 3.57 -1.51
N GLN A 62 -12.59 4.43 -2.36
CA GLN A 62 -13.55 4.02 -3.39
C GLN A 62 -12.87 3.17 -4.47
N ALA A 63 -11.66 3.53 -4.89
CA ALA A 63 -10.88 2.75 -5.86
C ALA A 63 -10.60 1.34 -5.36
N LEU A 64 -10.18 1.19 -4.09
CA LEU A 64 -9.94 -0.12 -3.46
C LEU A 64 -11.22 -0.94 -3.35
N LYS A 65 -12.34 -0.32 -2.99
CA LYS A 65 -13.65 -0.99 -2.92
C LYS A 65 -14.05 -1.57 -4.28
N ILE A 66 -13.96 -0.77 -5.33
CA ILE A 66 -14.31 -1.20 -6.70
C ILE A 66 -13.37 -2.30 -7.18
N ALA A 67 -12.06 -2.16 -6.96
CA ALA A 67 -11.09 -3.18 -7.34
C ALA A 67 -11.33 -4.50 -6.59
N GLY A 68 -11.63 -4.43 -5.29
CA GLY A 68 -11.98 -5.59 -4.48
C GLY A 68 -13.24 -6.30 -4.98
N GLU A 69 -14.31 -5.57 -5.27
CA GLU A 69 -15.55 -6.12 -5.81
C GLU A 69 -15.32 -6.89 -7.11
N ARG A 70 -14.46 -6.38 -8.00
CA ARG A 70 -14.10 -7.05 -9.24
C ARG A 70 -13.31 -8.35 -9.04
N LEU A 71 -12.56 -8.45 -7.96
CA LEU A 71 -11.83 -9.66 -7.56
C LEU A 71 -12.68 -10.59 -6.69
N GLY A 72 -13.93 -10.22 -6.35
CA GLY A 72 -14.81 -10.99 -5.49
C GLY A 72 -14.40 -10.96 -4.02
N LEU A 73 -13.73 -9.90 -3.58
CA LEU A 73 -13.28 -9.73 -2.20
C LEU A 73 -13.56 -8.32 -1.68
N VAL A 74 -13.49 -8.14 -0.38
CA VAL A 74 -13.60 -6.84 0.29
C VAL A 74 -12.21 -6.31 0.58
N ALA A 75 -11.81 -5.26 -0.12
CA ALA A 75 -10.55 -4.56 0.12
C ALA A 75 -10.81 -3.28 0.92
N THR A 76 -10.13 -3.13 2.03
CA THR A 76 -10.28 -1.99 2.93
C THR A 76 -8.94 -1.30 3.17
N LEU A 77 -8.96 0.02 3.13
CA LEU A 77 -7.82 0.85 3.48
C LEU A 77 -7.76 1.02 5.00
N VAL A 78 -6.58 0.75 5.55
CA VAL A 78 -6.29 1.02 6.97
C VAL A 78 -5.29 2.17 7.03
N PRO A 79 -5.72 3.39 7.37
CA PRO A 79 -4.81 4.52 7.55
C PRO A 79 -3.89 4.27 8.73
N MET A 80 -2.61 4.48 8.54
CA MET A 80 -1.63 4.43 9.62
C MET A 80 -1.30 5.84 10.10
N SER A 81 -1.26 6.01 11.41
CA SER A 81 -0.94 7.30 12.04
C SER A 81 0.57 7.61 12.04
N ASP A 82 1.40 6.58 11.95
CA ASP A 82 2.85 6.73 11.95
C ASP A 82 3.39 6.81 10.51
N PRO A 83 3.89 7.98 10.06
CA PRO A 83 4.42 8.13 8.71
C PRO A 83 5.68 7.29 8.45
N VAL A 84 6.37 6.87 9.49
CA VAL A 84 7.56 6.00 9.41
C VAL A 84 7.22 4.64 8.81
N ALA A 85 5.98 4.18 8.94
CA ALA A 85 5.52 2.94 8.33
C ALA A 85 5.59 2.91 6.79
N ALA A 86 5.68 4.08 6.16
CA ALA A 86 5.80 4.20 4.70
C ALA A 86 7.26 4.22 4.21
N ILE A 87 8.23 4.12 5.11
CA ILE A 87 9.66 4.10 4.75
C ILE A 87 10.05 2.71 4.26
N ASP A 88 10.54 2.66 3.04
CA ASP A 88 11.06 1.47 2.39
C ASP A 88 12.58 1.58 2.23
N VAL A 89 13.31 0.50 2.40
CA VAL A 89 14.78 0.50 2.37
C VAL A 89 15.27 -0.04 1.04
N ASP A 90 15.37 0.83 0.04
CA ASP A 90 15.85 0.48 -1.30
C ASP A 90 17.29 0.95 -1.56
N LYS A 91 17.74 1.95 -0.82
CA LYS A 91 19.04 2.60 -1.01
C LYS A 91 19.80 2.69 0.30
N VAL A 92 21.11 2.91 0.22
CA VAL A 92 21.97 3.13 1.39
C VAL A 92 21.49 4.28 2.26
N SER A 93 21.00 5.36 1.64
CA SER A 93 20.43 6.50 2.37
C SER A 93 19.19 6.13 3.19
N ASP A 94 18.36 5.23 2.67
CA ASP A 94 17.15 4.76 3.35
C ASP A 94 17.53 3.86 4.54
N HIS A 95 18.57 3.04 4.38
CA HIS A 95 19.12 2.24 5.47
C HIS A 95 19.64 3.11 6.63
N ILE A 96 20.39 4.16 6.31
CA ILE A 96 20.91 5.12 7.32
C ILE A 96 19.75 5.80 8.04
N LEU A 97 18.72 6.22 7.31
CA LEU A 97 17.53 6.83 7.87
C LEU A 97 16.78 5.87 8.80
N ALA A 98 16.56 4.64 8.36
CA ALA A 98 15.87 3.61 9.13
C ALA A 98 16.64 3.28 10.42
N GLU A 99 17.96 3.12 10.34
CA GLU A 99 18.82 2.87 11.48
C GLU A 99 18.73 4.01 12.51
N LYS A 100 18.80 5.27 12.06
CA LYS A 100 18.65 6.44 12.92
C LYS A 100 17.31 6.45 13.64
N ILE A 101 16.22 6.18 12.94
CA ILE A 101 14.87 6.15 13.51
C ILE A 101 14.77 5.06 14.60
N LEU A 102 15.32 3.88 14.34
CA LEU A 102 15.30 2.76 15.29
C LEU A 102 16.12 3.09 16.55
N ILE A 103 17.30 3.69 16.40
CA ILE A 103 18.14 4.12 17.52
C ILE A 103 17.41 5.18 18.35
N ASP A 104 16.79 6.17 17.73
CA ASP A 104 16.04 7.22 18.43
C ASP A 104 14.84 6.64 19.21
N ARG A 105 14.15 5.65 18.66
CA ARG A 105 13.07 4.92 19.34
C ARG A 105 13.56 4.15 20.56
N ASP A 106 14.66 3.43 20.46
CA ASP A 106 15.25 2.68 21.54
C ASP A 106 15.70 3.61 22.70
N THR A 107 16.26 4.76 22.36
CA THR A 107 16.65 5.79 23.33
C THR A 107 15.44 6.32 24.09
N VAL A 108 14.35 6.65 23.40
CA VAL A 108 13.10 7.13 24.01
C VAL A 108 12.48 6.06 24.91
N THR A 109 12.45 4.81 24.46
CA THR A 109 11.92 3.68 25.22
C THR A 109 12.73 3.46 26.51
N ASN A 110 14.04 3.46 26.41
CA ASN A 110 14.92 3.31 27.58
C ASN A 110 14.79 4.46 28.57
N SER A 111 14.64 5.69 28.09
CA SER A 111 14.38 6.86 28.96
C SER A 111 13.06 6.74 29.71
N ASN A 112 12.02 6.24 29.07
CA ASN A 112 10.72 6.02 29.70
C ASN A 112 10.75 4.88 30.73
N LEU A 113 11.56 3.86 30.52
CA LEU A 113 11.73 2.75 31.46
C LEU A 113 12.59 3.14 32.66
N ALA A 114 13.51 4.10 32.51
CA ALA A 114 14.37 4.61 33.58
C ALA A 114 13.69 5.65 34.48
N ALA A 115 12.58 6.18 34.03
CA ALA A 115 11.76 7.12 34.82
C ALA A 115 10.73 6.35 35.65
#